data_25ecf0244db20c2b8782f2bc949e7290
#
_entry.id   25ecf0244db20c2b8782f2bc949e7290
#
_cell.length_a   1.000
_cell.length_b   1.000
_cell.length_c   1.000
_cell.angle_alpha   90.00
_cell.angle_beta   90.00
_cell.angle_gamma   90.00
#
_symmetry.space_group_name_H-M   'P 1'
#
loop_
_entity.id
_entity.type
_entity.pdbx_description
1 polymer ?
#
loop_
_entity_poly.entity_id
_entity_poly.type
_entity_poly.pdbx_seq_one_letter_code
_entity_poly.pdbx_strand_id
1 'polypeptide(L)'
;MNILTAYTLKYLRLNKKRTAVTILGVILSSALICGVFLLGASFQKVMIEHEIFMAGNWHAQFHAVPYAKAKYITENSAVQTAMFSASLGSATYGSHNTVRPYLYVTAYDALSFQNQSIRLISGRFPQKGDELLISPVMVRDSGLGLKPGSTLHLAFGQRNIPNHEEMVKAWGGEEFVALQDGETFTPSVSKIYTVVGVMKGPVDETSMPAAFPALTYLDPAQLAAADKVDIAILARDPRSIS
;
A
#
# COMPACT_ATOMS: atom_id res chain seq x y z
N MET A 1 -41.77 -45.41 -21.32
CA MET A 1 -42.20 -44.31 -20.42
C MET A 1 -42.91 -44.96 -19.23
N ASN A 2 -42.41 -44.72 -18.04
CA ASN A 2 -42.88 -45.39 -16.83
C ASN A 2 -44.32 -44.90 -16.52
N ILE A 3 -45.23 -45.81 -16.12
CA ILE A 3 -46.67 -45.52 -15.84
C ILE A 3 -46.81 -44.34 -14.85
N LEU A 4 -45.87 -44.26 -13.86
CA LEU A 4 -45.81 -43.17 -12.88
C LEU A 4 -45.56 -41.83 -13.52
N THR A 5 -44.61 -41.70 -14.51
CA THR A 5 -44.32 -40.45 -15.21
C THR A 5 -45.49 -40.01 -16.05
N ALA A 6 -46.21 -40.94 -16.72
CA ALA A 6 -47.37 -40.60 -17.50
C ALA A 6 -48.54 -40.10 -16.63
N TYR A 7 -48.76 -40.69 -15.49
CA TYR A 7 -49.76 -40.27 -14.50
C TYR A 7 -49.45 -38.89 -13.94
N THR A 8 -48.19 -38.66 -13.54
CA THR A 8 -47.72 -37.34 -13.02
C THR A 8 -47.89 -36.25 -14.04
N LEU A 9 -47.53 -36.48 -15.30
CA LEU A 9 -47.69 -35.50 -16.38
C LEU A 9 -49.16 -35.15 -16.63
N LYS A 10 -50.05 -36.16 -16.59
CA LYS A 10 -51.50 -35.97 -16.72
C LYS A 10 -52.07 -35.16 -15.56
N TYR A 11 -51.64 -35.44 -14.33
CA TYR A 11 -52.07 -34.70 -13.13
C TYR A 11 -51.62 -33.23 -13.17
N LEU A 12 -50.35 -32.93 -13.56
CA LEU A 12 -49.84 -31.60 -13.73
C LEU A 12 -50.61 -30.80 -14.80
N ARG A 13 -51.00 -31.44 -15.92
CA ARG A 13 -51.79 -30.79 -16.98
C ARG A 13 -53.23 -30.50 -16.55
N LEU A 14 -53.84 -31.31 -15.71
CA LEU A 14 -55.21 -31.10 -15.20
C LEU A 14 -55.25 -29.94 -14.17
N ASN A 15 -54.18 -29.74 -13.39
CA ASN A 15 -54.06 -28.71 -12.34
C ASN A 15 -53.14 -27.55 -12.72
N LYS A 16 -53.27 -27.00 -13.92
CA LYS A 16 -52.38 -26.01 -14.48
C LYS A 16 -52.07 -24.80 -13.56
N LYS A 17 -53.09 -24.21 -12.92
CA LYS A 17 -52.89 -23.05 -12.01
C LYS A 17 -52.05 -23.41 -10.79
N ARG A 18 -52.31 -24.53 -10.13
CA ARG A 18 -51.57 -25.02 -8.98
C ARG A 18 -50.12 -25.36 -9.36
N THR A 19 -49.92 -26.04 -10.48
CA THR A 19 -48.60 -26.36 -11.03
C THR A 19 -47.78 -25.12 -11.33
N ALA A 20 -48.40 -24.12 -12.00
CA ALA A 20 -47.75 -22.86 -12.31
C ALA A 20 -47.27 -22.11 -11.03
N VAL A 21 -48.13 -22.04 -10.00
CA VAL A 21 -47.77 -21.40 -8.73
C VAL A 21 -46.59 -22.14 -8.04
N THR A 22 -46.61 -23.48 -8.06
CA THR A 22 -45.51 -24.28 -7.48
C THR A 22 -44.19 -24.05 -8.24
N ILE A 23 -44.23 -24.06 -9.58
CA ILE A 23 -43.06 -23.79 -10.43
C ILE A 23 -42.52 -22.38 -10.17
N LEU A 24 -43.39 -21.38 -10.14
CA LEU A 24 -42.99 -20.01 -9.82
C LEU A 24 -42.35 -19.88 -8.43
N GLY A 25 -42.92 -20.59 -7.42
CA GLY A 25 -42.34 -20.62 -6.08
C GLY A 25 -40.94 -21.21 -6.05
N VAL A 26 -40.70 -22.31 -6.78
CA VAL A 26 -39.36 -22.91 -6.88
C VAL A 26 -38.39 -22.03 -7.61
N ILE A 27 -38.83 -21.39 -8.73
CA ILE A 27 -37.99 -20.45 -9.49
C ILE A 27 -37.60 -19.25 -8.62
N LEU A 28 -38.56 -18.65 -7.92
CA LEU A 28 -38.29 -17.50 -7.06
C LEU A 28 -37.34 -17.84 -5.91
N SER A 29 -37.57 -19.02 -5.25
CA SER A 29 -36.72 -19.47 -4.17
C SER A 29 -35.28 -19.74 -4.64
N SER A 30 -35.10 -20.41 -5.77
CA SER A 30 -33.78 -20.69 -6.33
C SER A 30 -33.09 -19.42 -6.82
N ALA A 31 -33.81 -18.51 -7.44
CA ALA A 31 -33.29 -17.20 -7.86
C ALA A 31 -32.83 -16.37 -6.67
N LEU A 32 -33.59 -16.36 -5.58
CA LEU A 32 -33.23 -15.64 -4.35
C LEU A 32 -31.95 -16.23 -3.72
N ILE A 33 -31.86 -17.55 -3.62
CA ILE A 33 -30.65 -18.23 -3.08
C ILE A 33 -29.43 -17.89 -3.95
N CYS A 34 -29.52 -18.05 -5.26
CA CYS A 34 -28.44 -17.71 -6.20
C CYS A 34 -28.06 -16.23 -6.09
N GLY A 35 -29.05 -15.33 -6.00
CA GLY A 35 -28.84 -13.89 -5.84
C GLY A 35 -28.05 -13.56 -4.58
N VAL A 36 -28.38 -14.14 -3.45
CA VAL A 36 -27.65 -13.92 -2.19
C VAL A 36 -26.20 -14.41 -2.28
N PHE A 37 -25.96 -15.60 -2.87
CA PHE A 37 -24.59 -16.11 -3.06
C PHE A 37 -23.77 -15.22 -4.01
N LEU A 38 -24.36 -14.77 -5.11
CA LEU A 38 -23.69 -13.88 -6.06
C LEU A 38 -23.36 -12.51 -5.43
N LEU A 39 -24.27 -11.95 -4.66
CA LEU A 39 -24.04 -10.71 -3.92
C LEU A 39 -22.90 -10.87 -2.91
N GLY A 40 -22.89 -11.97 -2.15
CA GLY A 40 -21.82 -12.26 -1.19
C GLY A 40 -20.44 -12.38 -1.87
N ALA A 41 -20.36 -13.14 -2.96
CA ALA A 41 -19.13 -13.31 -3.72
C ALA A 41 -18.65 -11.96 -4.36
N SER A 42 -19.59 -11.18 -4.89
CA SER A 42 -19.28 -9.86 -5.47
C SER A 42 -18.79 -8.89 -4.41
N PHE A 43 -19.42 -8.86 -3.24
CA PHE A 43 -18.99 -8.01 -2.13
C PHE A 43 -17.60 -8.38 -1.64
N GLN A 44 -17.30 -9.66 -1.45
CA GLN A 44 -15.98 -10.13 -1.05
C GLN A 44 -14.90 -9.71 -2.07
N LYS A 45 -15.17 -9.85 -3.37
CA LYS A 45 -14.25 -9.42 -4.42
C LYS A 45 -13.97 -7.92 -4.36
N VAL A 46 -15.01 -7.10 -4.23
CA VAL A 46 -14.88 -5.64 -4.12
C VAL A 46 -14.07 -5.24 -2.89
N MET A 47 -14.27 -5.91 -1.74
CA MET A 47 -13.49 -5.64 -0.53
C MET A 47 -12.01 -5.96 -0.73
N ILE A 48 -11.68 -7.10 -1.32
CA ILE A 48 -10.29 -7.47 -1.60
C ILE A 48 -9.64 -6.48 -2.59
N GLU A 49 -10.33 -6.13 -3.68
CA GLU A 49 -9.83 -5.14 -4.64
C GLU A 49 -9.63 -3.77 -4.01
N HIS A 50 -10.52 -3.39 -3.09
CA HIS A 50 -10.39 -2.15 -2.33
C HIS A 50 -9.16 -2.16 -1.42
N GLU A 51 -8.92 -3.25 -0.68
CA GLU A 51 -7.72 -3.39 0.17
C GLU A 51 -6.44 -3.36 -0.66
N ILE A 52 -6.38 -4.08 -1.78
CA ILE A 52 -5.23 -4.03 -2.71
C ILE A 52 -5.01 -2.60 -3.23
N PHE A 53 -6.10 -1.89 -3.54
CA PHE A 53 -6.03 -0.52 -4.00
C PHE A 53 -5.51 0.45 -2.92
N MET A 54 -5.88 0.24 -1.66
CA MET A 54 -5.51 1.12 -0.55
C MET A 54 -4.13 0.76 0.02
N ALA A 55 -3.88 -0.50 0.31
CA ALA A 55 -2.69 -0.97 1.01
C ALA A 55 -1.59 -1.52 0.08
N GLY A 56 -1.96 -1.97 -1.13
CA GLY A 56 -1.07 -2.68 -2.04
C GLY A 56 -1.31 -4.19 -2.08
N ASN A 57 -0.70 -4.86 -3.03
CA ASN A 57 -0.85 -6.30 -3.26
C ASN A 57 0.22 -7.07 -2.45
N TRP A 58 -0.04 -7.28 -1.18
CA TRP A 58 0.80 -8.09 -0.28
C TRP A 58 -0.06 -8.75 0.80
N HIS A 59 0.46 -9.82 1.42
CA HIS A 59 -0.27 -10.61 2.41
C HIS A 59 0.25 -10.43 3.84
N ALA A 60 1.55 -10.16 4.00
CA ALA A 60 2.15 -9.85 5.29
C ALA A 60 3.31 -8.88 5.12
N GLN A 61 3.55 -8.06 6.14
CA GLN A 61 4.65 -7.11 6.18
C GLN A 61 5.42 -7.27 7.48
N PHE A 62 6.74 -7.30 7.37
CA PHE A 62 7.69 -7.39 8.47
C PHE A 62 8.48 -6.10 8.53
N HIS A 63 8.43 -5.41 9.66
CA HIS A 63 9.09 -4.13 9.85
C HIS A 63 10.43 -4.26 10.56
N ALA A 64 11.37 -3.41 10.19
CA ALA A 64 12.69 -3.27 10.84
C ALA A 64 13.45 -4.60 10.97
N VAL A 65 13.35 -5.47 9.96
CA VAL A 65 14.06 -6.76 9.91
C VAL A 65 15.54 -6.49 9.68
N PRO A 66 16.45 -7.00 10.53
CA PRO A 66 17.88 -6.97 10.23
C PRO A 66 18.15 -7.63 8.87
N TYR A 67 18.84 -6.94 7.95
CA TYR A 67 19.04 -7.47 6.59
C TYR A 67 19.70 -8.84 6.58
N ALA A 68 20.64 -9.10 7.51
CA ALA A 68 21.26 -10.40 7.66
C ALA A 68 20.27 -11.56 7.96
N LYS A 69 19.09 -11.24 8.48
CA LYS A 69 18.00 -12.21 8.76
C LYS A 69 16.93 -12.26 7.65
N ALA A 70 16.98 -11.38 6.68
CA ALA A 70 15.97 -11.28 5.61
C ALA A 70 15.80 -12.62 4.85
N LYS A 71 16.88 -13.37 4.67
CA LYS A 71 16.86 -14.68 4.01
C LYS A 71 15.90 -15.70 4.66
N TYR A 72 15.70 -15.66 5.96
CA TYR A 72 14.78 -16.57 6.65
C TYR A 72 13.32 -16.35 6.24
N ILE A 73 13.00 -15.12 5.84
CA ILE A 73 11.67 -14.77 5.32
C ILE A 73 11.61 -15.07 3.83
N THR A 74 12.58 -14.61 3.05
CA THR A 74 12.54 -14.67 1.58
C THR A 74 12.73 -16.07 1.01
N GLU A 75 13.47 -16.93 1.72
CA GLU A 75 13.72 -18.34 1.32
C GLU A 75 12.65 -19.30 1.88
N ASN A 76 11.66 -18.80 2.63
CA ASN A 76 10.57 -19.63 3.12
C ASN A 76 9.71 -20.15 1.96
N SER A 77 9.42 -21.44 1.96
CA SER A 77 8.65 -22.11 0.89
C SER A 77 7.24 -21.56 0.71
N ALA A 78 6.66 -20.95 1.74
CA ALA A 78 5.34 -20.28 1.69
C ALA A 78 5.39 -18.94 0.94
N VAL A 79 6.58 -18.33 0.76
CA VAL A 79 6.75 -17.04 0.11
C VAL A 79 6.84 -17.24 -1.41
N GLN A 80 6.00 -16.50 -2.14
CA GLN A 80 6.05 -16.42 -3.60
C GLN A 80 6.95 -15.29 -4.06
N THR A 81 6.78 -14.11 -3.46
CA THR A 81 7.51 -12.89 -3.82
C THR A 81 7.79 -12.11 -2.54
N ALA A 82 9.00 -11.61 -2.42
CA ALA A 82 9.41 -10.68 -1.36
C ALA A 82 9.76 -9.33 -1.99
N MET A 83 9.29 -8.28 -1.35
CA MET A 83 9.45 -6.88 -1.75
C MET A 83 10.17 -6.16 -0.63
N PHE A 84 11.21 -5.41 -0.97
CA PHE A 84 12.02 -4.71 0.00
C PHE A 84 11.78 -3.21 0.00
N SER A 85 11.73 -2.64 1.18
CA SER A 85 11.81 -1.20 1.37
C SER A 85 12.74 -0.85 2.53
N ALA A 86 13.32 0.35 2.47
CA ALA A 86 14.17 0.86 3.52
C ALA A 86 13.85 2.34 3.76
N SER A 87 13.62 2.70 5.02
CA SER A 87 13.51 4.11 5.39
C SER A 87 14.89 4.77 5.34
N LEU A 88 15.00 5.86 4.59
CA LEU A 88 16.16 6.74 4.60
C LEU A 88 16.01 7.86 5.65
N GLY A 89 14.82 7.95 6.26
CA GLY A 89 14.52 8.91 7.31
C GLY A 89 14.09 10.28 6.82
N SER A 90 14.14 11.23 7.73
CA SER A 90 13.74 12.62 7.52
C SER A 90 14.86 13.43 6.87
N ALA A 91 14.49 14.32 5.96
CA ALA A 91 15.41 15.26 5.32
C ALA A 91 14.79 16.65 5.21
N THR A 92 15.59 17.69 5.39
CA THR A 92 15.22 19.06 5.00
C THR A 92 15.45 19.26 3.52
N TYR A 93 14.63 20.11 2.86
CA TYR A 93 14.65 20.28 1.41
C TYR A 93 14.63 21.74 0.94
N GLY A 94 15.00 22.67 1.84
CA GLY A 94 15.10 24.09 1.52
C GLY A 94 13.75 24.80 1.35
N SER A 95 12.67 24.23 1.86
CA SER A 95 11.34 24.84 1.84
C SER A 95 11.21 25.90 2.95
N HIS A 96 10.35 26.89 2.67
CA HIS A 96 9.88 27.84 3.68
C HIS A 96 8.58 27.38 4.37
N ASN A 97 8.14 26.16 4.13
CA ASN A 97 6.95 25.59 4.78
C ASN A 97 7.26 25.30 6.25
N THR A 98 6.68 26.08 7.15
CA THR A 98 6.91 25.97 8.60
C THR A 98 6.06 24.88 9.24
N VAL A 99 5.06 24.35 8.55
CA VAL A 99 4.19 23.27 9.06
C VAL A 99 4.76 21.91 8.70
N ARG A 100 5.31 21.79 7.46
CA ARG A 100 5.91 20.55 6.93
C ARG A 100 7.33 20.82 6.42
N PRO A 101 8.31 21.03 7.32
CA PRO A 101 9.66 21.38 6.93
C PRO A 101 10.45 20.18 6.39
N TYR A 102 9.93 18.96 6.51
CA TYR A 102 10.66 17.73 6.19
C TYR A 102 10.08 17.00 4.98
N LEU A 103 10.96 16.21 4.32
CA LEU A 103 10.61 15.04 3.53
C LEU A 103 10.92 13.79 4.34
N TYR A 104 10.02 12.81 4.32
CA TYR A 104 10.33 11.45 4.75
C TYR A 104 10.55 10.59 3.52
N VAL A 105 11.77 10.12 3.35
CA VAL A 105 12.21 9.40 2.16
C VAL A 105 12.29 7.91 2.44
N THR A 106 11.55 7.12 1.65
CA THR A 106 11.62 5.66 1.68
C THR A 106 12.15 5.16 0.34
N ALA A 107 13.08 4.24 0.39
CA ALA A 107 13.61 3.58 -0.81
C ALA A 107 12.84 2.27 -1.04
N TYR A 108 12.39 2.04 -2.28
CA TYR A 108 11.62 0.89 -2.73
C TYR A 108 12.34 0.13 -3.82
N ASP A 109 12.36 -1.19 -3.75
CA ASP A 109 12.84 -2.02 -4.85
C ASP A 109 11.85 -2.05 -6.03
N ALA A 110 12.24 -2.66 -7.14
CA ALA A 110 11.40 -2.73 -8.33
C ALA A 110 10.08 -3.48 -8.11
N LEU A 111 10.08 -4.49 -7.24
CA LEU A 111 8.88 -5.28 -6.93
C LEU A 111 7.93 -4.50 -6.03
N SER A 112 8.45 -3.70 -5.11
CA SER A 112 7.65 -2.79 -4.29
C SER A 112 6.92 -1.76 -5.14
N PHE A 113 7.58 -1.14 -6.14
CA PHE A 113 6.90 -0.21 -7.06
C PHE A 113 5.78 -0.84 -7.88
N GLN A 114 5.83 -2.16 -8.13
CA GLN A 114 4.80 -2.88 -8.88
C GLN A 114 3.61 -3.31 -8.03
N ASN A 115 3.83 -3.59 -6.74
CA ASN A 115 2.84 -4.24 -5.88
C ASN A 115 2.30 -3.32 -4.77
N GLN A 116 3.01 -2.26 -4.40
CA GLN A 116 2.50 -1.27 -3.45
C GLN A 116 1.47 -0.35 -4.11
N SER A 117 0.59 0.23 -3.29
CA SER A 117 -0.45 1.16 -3.78
C SER A 117 0.14 2.51 -4.18
N ILE A 118 0.96 2.53 -5.23
CA ILE A 118 1.57 3.75 -5.76
C ILE A 118 0.96 4.09 -7.11
N ARG A 119 0.36 5.27 -7.21
CA ARG A 119 -0.22 5.76 -8.47
C ARG A 119 0.60 6.92 -9.01
N LEU A 120 1.20 6.72 -10.17
CA LEU A 120 1.91 7.77 -10.88
C LEU A 120 0.90 8.76 -11.47
N ILE A 121 1.06 10.05 -11.15
CA ILE A 121 0.25 11.15 -11.68
C ILE A 121 0.92 11.76 -12.90
N SER A 122 2.25 11.93 -12.84
CA SER A 122 3.05 12.44 -13.95
C SER A 122 4.50 11.95 -13.84
N GLY A 123 5.20 11.92 -14.97
CA GLY A 123 6.59 11.45 -15.01
C GLY A 123 6.71 9.93 -15.08
N ARG A 124 7.68 9.37 -14.38
CA ARG A 124 7.97 7.92 -14.34
C ARG A 124 8.40 7.46 -12.95
N PHE A 125 8.43 6.16 -12.73
CA PHE A 125 9.03 5.57 -11.52
C PHE A 125 10.56 5.76 -11.49
N PRO A 126 11.16 5.89 -10.29
CA PRO A 126 12.61 5.94 -10.11
C PRO A 126 13.26 4.63 -10.56
N GLN A 127 14.43 4.73 -11.16
CA GLN A 127 15.26 3.60 -11.58
C GLN A 127 16.64 3.63 -10.94
N LYS A 128 16.96 4.72 -10.23
CA LYS A 128 18.23 4.94 -9.55
C LYS A 128 18.01 5.56 -8.18
N GLY A 129 18.96 5.35 -7.27
CA GLY A 129 18.88 5.83 -5.90
C GLY A 129 19.05 7.35 -5.71
N ASP A 130 19.26 8.11 -6.79
CA ASP A 130 19.29 9.57 -6.84
C ASP A 130 18.06 10.18 -7.53
N GLU A 131 17.06 9.36 -7.87
CA GLU A 131 15.79 9.76 -8.44
C GLU A 131 14.69 9.74 -7.39
N LEU A 132 13.75 10.67 -7.46
CA LEU A 132 12.73 10.87 -6.44
C LEU A 132 11.34 10.99 -7.05
N LEU A 133 10.39 10.30 -6.44
CA LEU A 133 8.96 10.58 -6.58
C LEU A 133 8.52 11.46 -5.41
N ILE A 134 7.72 12.46 -5.71
CA ILE A 134 7.17 13.39 -4.72
C ILE A 134 5.64 13.39 -4.77
N SER A 135 5.03 13.86 -3.71
CA SER A 135 3.59 13.95 -3.62
C SER A 135 3.02 15.20 -4.31
N PRO A 136 1.75 15.18 -4.77
CA PRO A 136 1.10 16.35 -5.33
C PRO A 136 0.91 17.47 -4.30
N VAL A 137 0.76 17.13 -3.02
CA VAL A 137 0.66 18.12 -1.94
C VAL A 137 1.99 18.83 -1.75
N MET A 138 3.11 18.11 -1.83
CA MET A 138 4.43 18.74 -1.83
C MET A 138 4.62 19.70 -3.01
N VAL A 139 4.19 19.30 -4.21
CA VAL A 139 4.26 20.17 -5.41
C VAL A 139 3.52 21.49 -5.16
N ARG A 140 2.34 21.43 -4.56
CA ARG A 140 1.49 22.58 -4.27
C ARG A 140 2.01 23.44 -3.12
N ASP A 141 2.41 22.80 -2.02
CA ASP A 141 2.58 23.47 -0.73
C ASP A 141 4.05 23.75 -0.37
N SER A 142 5.02 23.22 -1.12
CA SER A 142 6.45 23.50 -0.88
C SER A 142 6.88 24.92 -1.25
N GLY A 143 6.13 25.59 -2.11
CA GLY A 143 6.53 26.91 -2.66
C GLY A 143 7.70 26.89 -3.66
N LEU A 144 8.21 25.69 -4.03
CA LEU A 144 9.42 25.53 -4.86
C LEU A 144 9.14 25.34 -6.35
N GLY A 145 7.86 25.28 -6.77
CA GLY A 145 7.49 25.08 -8.18
C GLY A 145 7.97 23.74 -8.76
N LEU A 146 7.98 22.70 -7.95
CA LEU A 146 8.54 21.39 -8.29
C LEU A 146 7.77 20.70 -9.42
N LYS A 147 8.53 20.07 -10.33
CA LYS A 147 8.01 19.26 -11.45
C LYS A 147 9.01 18.18 -11.82
N PRO A 148 8.63 17.16 -12.59
CA PRO A 148 9.60 16.23 -13.15
C PRO A 148 10.73 16.95 -13.87
N GLY A 149 11.97 16.60 -13.56
CA GLY A 149 13.19 17.28 -13.98
C GLY A 149 13.76 18.29 -12.97
N SER A 150 13.02 18.65 -11.92
CA SER A 150 13.54 19.53 -10.84
C SER A 150 14.61 18.81 -10.03
N THR A 151 15.61 19.56 -9.55
CA THR A 151 16.64 19.06 -8.65
C THR A 151 16.34 19.51 -7.22
N LEU A 152 16.48 18.60 -6.27
CA LEU A 152 16.32 18.85 -4.84
C LEU A 152 17.60 18.52 -4.09
N HIS A 153 18.05 19.45 -3.25
CA HIS A 153 19.13 19.23 -2.29
C HIS A 153 18.51 18.80 -0.97
N LEU A 154 18.69 17.53 -0.59
CA LEU A 154 18.16 16.96 0.64
C LEU A 154 19.28 16.84 1.66
N ALA A 155 19.09 17.44 2.83
CA ALA A 155 19.94 17.21 3.98
C ALA A 155 19.24 16.22 4.92
N PHE A 156 19.66 14.95 4.86
CA PHE A 156 19.19 13.90 5.78
C PHE A 156 19.75 14.11 7.16
N GLY A 157 18.99 13.73 8.16
CA GLY A 157 19.42 13.88 9.55
C GLY A 157 18.39 13.38 10.54
N GLN A 158 18.60 13.76 11.77
CA GLN A 158 17.74 13.36 12.88
C GLN A 158 16.89 14.54 13.34
N ARG A 159 15.60 14.26 13.52
CA ARG A 159 14.68 15.14 14.21
C ARG A 159 14.91 14.98 15.73
N ASN A 160 15.25 16.07 16.41
CA ASN A 160 15.39 16.09 17.85
C ASN A 160 14.06 16.51 18.48
N ILE A 161 13.14 15.55 18.57
CA ILE A 161 11.79 15.74 19.07
C ILE A 161 11.82 15.71 20.60
N PRO A 162 11.23 16.68 21.31
CA PRO A 162 11.05 16.59 22.75
C PRO A 162 10.29 15.31 23.15
N ASN A 163 10.77 14.57 24.16
CA ASN A 163 10.20 13.29 24.58
C ASN A 163 10.11 12.25 23.45
N HIS A 164 11.15 12.16 22.61
CA HIS A 164 11.20 11.37 21.37
C HIS A 164 10.68 9.95 21.54
N GLU A 165 11.18 9.19 22.53
CA GLU A 165 10.80 7.77 22.72
C GLU A 165 9.30 7.59 22.99
N GLU A 166 8.74 8.47 23.83
CA GLU A 166 7.32 8.44 24.20
C GLU A 166 6.45 8.81 22.99
N MET A 167 6.84 9.86 22.27
CA MET A 167 6.12 10.32 21.08
C MET A 167 6.15 9.31 19.96
N VAL A 168 7.32 8.75 19.63
CA VAL A 168 7.46 7.73 18.57
C VAL A 168 6.68 6.47 18.93
N LYS A 169 6.69 6.05 20.19
CA LYS A 169 5.90 4.91 20.65
C LYS A 169 4.39 5.16 20.57
N ALA A 170 3.95 6.37 20.91
CA ALA A 170 2.53 6.74 20.88
C ALA A 170 1.99 6.81 19.45
N TRP A 171 2.79 7.27 18.48
CA TRP A 171 2.36 7.50 17.09
C TRP A 171 2.78 6.38 16.13
N GLY A 172 3.57 5.40 16.58
CA GLY A 172 3.98 4.24 15.78
C GLY A 172 5.13 4.48 14.81
N GLY A 173 5.76 5.65 14.84
CA GLY A 173 6.91 6.02 14.00
C GLY A 173 7.21 7.51 14.08
N GLU A 174 8.47 7.90 13.88
CA GLU A 174 8.89 9.31 13.87
C GLU A 174 8.19 10.13 12.77
N GLU A 175 7.93 9.51 11.65
CA GLU A 175 7.26 10.10 10.48
C GLU A 175 5.83 10.56 10.77
N PHE A 176 5.18 9.92 11.74
CA PHE A 176 3.79 10.23 12.13
C PHE A 176 3.70 11.29 13.23
N VAL A 177 4.85 11.66 13.84
CA VAL A 177 4.88 12.71 14.86
C VAL A 177 4.78 14.08 14.22
N ALA A 178 3.79 14.87 14.66
CA ALA A 178 3.66 16.28 14.27
C ALA A 178 4.88 17.10 14.70
N LEU A 179 5.09 18.23 14.03
CA LEU A 179 6.14 19.17 14.44
C LEU A 179 5.88 19.64 15.88
N GLN A 180 6.89 19.56 16.74
CA GLN A 180 6.82 19.91 18.15
C GLN A 180 7.47 21.26 18.42
N ASP A 181 6.96 21.98 19.40
CA ASP A 181 7.61 23.21 19.87
C ASP A 181 8.98 22.88 20.48
N GLY A 182 10.02 23.60 20.07
CA GLY A 182 11.39 23.36 20.49
C GLY A 182 12.08 22.20 19.77
N GLU A 183 11.45 21.57 18.79
CA GLU A 183 12.10 20.59 17.92
C GLU A 183 13.22 21.23 17.11
N THR A 184 14.35 20.51 17.01
CA THR A 184 15.47 20.90 16.17
C THR A 184 15.81 19.78 15.20
N PHE A 185 16.56 20.10 14.14
CA PHE A 185 17.02 19.13 13.16
C PHE A 185 18.54 19.13 13.10
N THR A 186 19.15 17.94 13.23
CA THR A 186 20.59 17.78 13.11
C THR A 186 20.91 17.10 11.78
N PRO A 187 21.41 17.84 10.78
CA PRO A 187 21.77 17.23 9.50
C PRO A 187 23.01 16.35 9.62
N SER A 188 23.05 15.24 8.88
CA SER A 188 24.17 14.29 8.85
C SER A 188 24.76 14.13 7.47
N VAL A 189 23.93 13.93 6.43
CA VAL A 189 24.34 13.66 5.05
C VAL A 189 23.51 14.49 4.09
N SER A 190 24.16 15.14 3.13
CA SER A 190 23.48 15.83 2.03
C SER A 190 23.59 15.04 0.74
N LYS A 191 22.45 14.93 0.03
CA LYS A 191 22.37 14.28 -1.27
C LYS A 191 21.54 15.11 -2.23
N ILE A 192 21.86 14.98 -3.52
CA ILE A 192 21.12 15.64 -4.59
C ILE A 192 20.24 14.59 -5.25
N TYR A 193 18.97 14.93 -5.41
CA TYR A 193 17.97 14.10 -6.08
C TYR A 193 17.36 14.80 -7.27
N THR A 194 17.04 14.03 -8.30
CA THR A 194 16.24 14.50 -9.44
C THR A 194 14.81 14.03 -9.27
N VAL A 195 13.85 14.93 -9.26
CA VAL A 195 12.42 14.59 -9.28
C VAL A 195 12.10 13.99 -10.65
N VAL A 196 11.70 12.72 -10.68
CA VAL A 196 11.35 12.01 -11.93
C VAL A 196 9.85 11.82 -12.12
N GLY A 197 9.06 12.04 -11.08
CA GLY A 197 7.62 11.95 -11.18
C GLY A 197 6.90 12.46 -9.94
N VAL A 198 5.57 12.56 -10.08
CA VAL A 198 4.63 12.91 -9.02
C VAL A 198 3.71 11.72 -8.82
N MET A 199 3.54 11.30 -7.57
CA MET A 199 2.77 10.12 -7.22
C MET A 199 1.72 10.42 -6.15
N LYS A 200 0.65 9.65 -6.13
CA LYS A 200 -0.17 9.42 -4.96
C LYS A 200 0.31 8.10 -4.35
N GLY A 201 0.88 8.19 -3.15
CA GLY A 201 1.67 7.12 -2.58
C GLY A 201 0.91 6.16 -1.70
N PRO A 202 1.59 5.12 -1.17
CA PRO A 202 0.99 4.13 -0.29
C PRO A 202 0.66 4.69 1.09
N VAL A 203 1.29 5.80 1.48
CA VAL A 203 1.04 6.48 2.75
C VAL A 203 0.11 7.65 2.51
N ASP A 204 -0.94 7.76 3.30
CA ASP A 204 -1.78 8.94 3.29
C ASP A 204 -0.98 10.14 3.81
N GLU A 205 -0.89 11.18 3.00
CA GLU A 205 -0.16 12.41 3.34
C GLU A 205 -0.68 13.09 4.61
N THR A 206 -1.92 12.82 4.98
CA THR A 206 -2.52 13.36 6.23
C THR A 206 -1.94 12.70 7.47
N SER A 207 -1.41 11.47 7.35
CA SER A 207 -0.77 10.76 8.46
C SER A 207 0.65 11.22 8.76
N MET A 208 1.28 12.02 7.87
CA MET A 208 2.61 12.61 8.05
C MET A 208 2.53 14.13 8.26
N PRO A 209 2.16 14.61 9.44
CA PRO A 209 1.83 16.01 9.65
C PRO A 209 3.04 16.97 9.57
N ALA A 210 4.26 16.50 9.84
CA ALA A 210 5.48 17.29 9.78
C ALA A 210 6.31 17.08 8.50
N ALA A 211 5.95 16.07 7.69
CA ALA A 211 6.74 15.69 6.51
C ALA A 211 5.85 15.46 5.28
N PHE A 212 6.45 15.53 4.10
CA PHE A 212 5.86 15.00 2.88
C PHE A 212 6.48 13.64 2.57
N PRO A 213 5.69 12.63 2.16
CA PRO A 213 6.25 11.36 1.71
C PRO A 213 6.95 11.51 0.36
N ALA A 214 8.11 10.88 0.24
CA ALA A 214 8.85 10.80 -1.00
C ALA A 214 9.44 9.39 -1.17
N LEU A 215 9.47 8.89 -2.40
CA LEU A 215 9.99 7.57 -2.71
C LEU A 215 11.18 7.66 -3.65
N THR A 216 12.21 6.85 -3.36
CA THR A 216 13.37 6.66 -4.21
C THR A 216 13.56 5.19 -4.56
N TYR A 217 14.47 4.87 -5.46
CA TYR A 217 14.80 3.50 -5.82
C TYR A 217 15.80 2.92 -4.81
N LEU A 218 15.49 1.73 -4.32
CA LEU A 218 16.38 0.92 -3.48
C LEU A 218 17.24 0.05 -4.39
N ASP A 219 18.46 0.47 -4.64
CA ASP A 219 19.37 -0.36 -5.43
C ASP A 219 19.99 -1.49 -4.58
N PRO A 220 20.49 -2.57 -5.23
CA PRO A 220 21.04 -3.73 -4.52
C PRO A 220 22.21 -3.39 -3.58
N ALA A 221 23.00 -2.36 -3.89
CA ALA A 221 24.12 -1.97 -3.05
C ALA A 221 23.63 -1.27 -1.77
N GLN A 222 22.61 -0.42 -1.88
CA GLN A 222 21.96 0.21 -0.73
C GLN A 222 21.24 -0.83 0.14
N LEU A 223 20.57 -1.81 -0.48
CA LEU A 223 19.92 -2.91 0.21
C LEU A 223 20.94 -3.74 1.01
N ALA A 224 22.07 -4.07 0.41
CA ALA A 224 23.13 -4.83 1.07
C ALA A 224 23.82 -4.07 2.22
N ALA A 225 23.83 -2.74 2.14
CA ALA A 225 24.38 -1.87 3.17
C ALA A 225 23.39 -1.48 4.27
N ALA A 226 22.10 -1.79 4.08
CA ALA A 226 21.05 -1.47 5.03
C ALA A 226 21.17 -2.34 6.30
N ASP A 227 21.15 -1.72 7.47
CA ASP A 227 21.12 -2.44 8.75
C ASP A 227 19.77 -3.13 8.96
N LYS A 228 18.69 -2.41 8.66
CA LYS A 228 17.29 -2.88 8.74
C LYS A 228 16.52 -2.55 7.48
N VAL A 229 15.61 -3.45 7.15
CA VAL A 229 14.71 -3.33 5.99
C VAL A 229 13.30 -3.73 6.39
N ASP A 230 12.34 -3.21 5.66
CA ASP A 230 10.97 -3.71 5.69
C ASP A 230 10.77 -4.69 4.55
N ILE A 231 10.06 -5.79 4.82
CA ILE A 231 9.83 -6.86 3.86
C ILE A 231 8.32 -7.09 3.76
N ALA A 232 7.75 -6.79 2.62
CA ALA A 232 6.38 -7.20 2.30
C ALA A 232 6.41 -8.47 1.45
N ILE A 233 5.51 -9.41 1.73
CA ILE A 233 5.49 -10.69 1.03
C ILE A 233 4.15 -10.98 0.38
N LEU A 234 4.22 -11.64 -0.80
CA LEU A 234 3.12 -12.39 -1.37
C LEU A 234 3.33 -13.87 -1.02
N ALA A 235 2.35 -14.47 -0.38
CA ALA A 235 2.36 -15.90 -0.11
C ALA A 235 1.87 -16.68 -1.33
N ARG A 236 2.36 -17.91 -1.50
CA ARG A 236 1.85 -18.87 -2.49
C ARG A 236 0.40 -19.28 -2.22
N ASP A 237 0.07 -19.47 -0.95
CA ASP A 237 -1.30 -19.66 -0.46
C ASP A 237 -1.55 -18.67 0.67
N PRO A 238 -2.42 -17.67 0.48
CA PRO A 238 -2.76 -16.70 1.51
C PRO A 238 -3.28 -17.32 2.81
N ARG A 239 -3.85 -18.52 2.73
CA ARG A 239 -4.39 -19.24 3.90
C ARG A 239 -3.30 -19.85 4.79
N SER A 240 -2.06 -19.92 4.30
CA SER A 240 -0.92 -20.48 5.05
C SER A 240 -0.27 -19.48 6.02
N ILE A 241 -0.75 -18.24 6.07
CA ILE A 241 -0.19 -17.14 6.89
C ILE A 241 -1.02 -16.92 8.17
N SER A 242 -1.99 -17.77 8.47
CA SER A 242 -2.83 -17.66 9.68
C SER A 242 -2.11 -18.17 10.93
#